data_1d442a3cc80f9174b11fad528f50a03a
#
_entry.id   1d442a3cc80f9174b11fad528f50a03a
#
_cell.length_a   1.000
_cell.length_b   1.000
_cell.length_c   1.000
_cell.angle_alpha   90.00
_cell.angle_beta   90.00
_cell.angle_gamma   90.00
#
_symmetry.space_group_name_H-M   'P 1'
#
loop_
_entity.id
_entity.type
_entity.pdbx_description
1 polymer ?
#
loop_
_entity_poly.entity_id
_entity_poly.type
_entity_poly.pdbx_seq_one_letter_code
_entity_poly.pdbx_strand_id
1 'polypeptide(L)'
;MAPTIDKLIINSPHQEPQQHWYYDRENRDFFIKEGRRPAGYVIATPNSKAFDDPGIFVEIDAVNKIRPRVIAWKEAGYPGVTGITKRLLEHWQDPEERKDRRFFFCQLEAIETLIWLTEAPAAEKVGIDIQGDGGAFERWCSKMATGSGKTIIMSMIIAWNFLNKVTNPTDARFSKHALCVAPGLTVKSRLQVLLPTNEENYYEEFNIVPAALMDKLRQGKVIIHNWHSLAWDSQDKIDAKVEKGYLRSVDKRQRMEISGEAYVRNTLGEMSKARNIIVLNDEAHHAWRTNTEATGKYKRTGSEKDSAEEATIWVGGLDKIHEQRGILKCFDLSATPFTPSGKKSGEDALFTWIVSDFGLNDAIESGLVKTPRVVVRDDSERTKELKSRLYHIYADDEVKDDINRKADETEPLPDLLINAYYLLGEDWQETKNEWEAGGHKVPPVMITVANRTETSSRIKYAFDHNKILIPDLCNPDKTLQIDSGVLKSAESETEDVEIIVQSDEDDSEEISSKLTKKQQAELLRQTVDTVGKEGELGEQVQNVISVGMLSEGWDAKTVTHIMGL
;
A
#
# COMPACT_ATOMS: atom_id res chain seq x y z
N MET A 1 35.30 -9.10 -11.02
CA MET A 1 34.07 -9.90 -11.05
C MET A 1 33.00 -9.06 -10.36
N ALA A 2 31.77 -9.06 -10.85
CA ALA A 2 30.67 -8.46 -10.08
C ALA A 2 30.50 -9.28 -8.80
N PRO A 3 30.27 -8.68 -7.63
CA PRO A 3 30.06 -9.41 -6.39
C PRO A 3 28.82 -10.32 -6.56
N THR A 4 28.97 -11.59 -6.23
CA THR A 4 27.91 -12.59 -6.34
C THR A 4 27.32 -12.82 -4.96
N ILE A 5 26.03 -12.59 -4.81
CA ILE A 5 25.29 -12.93 -3.58
C ILE A 5 24.72 -14.32 -3.76
N ASP A 6 25.31 -15.32 -3.13
CA ASP A 6 24.89 -16.72 -3.27
C ASP A 6 23.59 -17.03 -2.54
N LYS A 7 23.26 -16.29 -1.49
CA LYS A 7 22.06 -16.50 -0.66
C LYS A 7 21.48 -15.19 -0.19
N LEU A 8 20.33 -14.80 -0.73
CA LEU A 8 19.64 -13.57 -0.31
C LEU A 8 18.82 -13.74 0.96
N ILE A 9 18.14 -14.88 1.13
CA ILE A 9 17.34 -15.19 2.32
C ILE A 9 18.28 -15.70 3.40
N ILE A 10 18.54 -14.89 4.42
CA ILE A 10 19.52 -15.16 5.50
C ILE A 10 18.89 -15.16 6.89
N ASN A 11 17.64 -14.72 7.03
CA ASN A 11 16.90 -14.67 8.30
C ASN A 11 15.59 -15.47 8.23
N SER A 12 15.06 -15.80 9.41
CA SER A 12 13.71 -16.35 9.54
C SER A 12 12.66 -15.22 9.58
N PRO A 13 11.52 -15.35 8.90
CA PRO A 13 10.46 -14.33 8.98
C PRO A 13 9.79 -14.27 10.36
N HIS A 14 9.96 -15.28 11.22
CA HIS A 14 9.32 -15.41 12.52
C HIS A 14 10.22 -15.04 13.71
N GLN A 15 11.45 -14.66 13.47
CA GLN A 15 12.42 -14.30 14.48
C GLN A 15 13.04 -12.95 14.15
N GLU A 16 13.53 -12.27 15.18
CA GLU A 16 14.30 -11.04 14.96
C GLU A 16 15.48 -11.30 14.02
N PRO A 17 15.69 -10.47 12.99
CA PRO A 17 16.84 -10.60 12.10
C PRO A 17 18.15 -10.55 12.89
N GLN A 18 19.01 -11.55 12.71
CA GLN A 18 20.29 -11.66 13.41
C GLN A 18 21.47 -11.16 12.57
N GLN A 19 21.24 -10.93 11.29
CA GLN A 19 22.24 -10.51 10.32
C GLN A 19 21.59 -9.75 9.16
N HIS A 20 22.38 -9.00 8.42
CA HIS A 20 21.90 -8.29 7.23
C HIS A 20 23.01 -8.12 6.20
N TRP A 21 22.62 -7.99 4.92
CA TRP A 21 23.53 -7.64 3.85
C TRP A 21 23.91 -6.17 3.95
N TYR A 22 25.22 -5.91 3.92
CA TYR A 22 25.82 -4.59 3.95
C TYR A 22 26.68 -4.38 2.70
N TYR A 23 26.50 -3.24 2.02
CA TYR A 23 27.32 -2.83 0.88
C TYR A 23 28.49 -1.97 1.36
N ASP A 24 29.72 -2.47 1.15
CA ASP A 24 30.93 -1.71 1.39
C ASP A 24 31.26 -0.84 0.15
N ARG A 25 31.18 0.47 0.32
CA ARG A 25 31.44 1.42 -0.77
C ARG A 25 32.92 1.50 -1.16
N GLU A 26 33.82 1.28 -0.22
CA GLU A 26 35.27 1.36 -0.46
C GLU A 26 35.73 0.17 -1.30
N ASN A 27 35.28 -1.01 -0.94
CA ASN A 27 35.63 -2.26 -1.63
C ASN A 27 34.66 -2.61 -2.77
N ARG A 28 33.52 -1.93 -2.87
CA ARG A 28 32.43 -2.19 -3.84
C ARG A 28 31.95 -3.64 -3.78
N ASP A 29 31.78 -4.15 -2.58
CA ASP A 29 31.40 -5.53 -2.34
C ASP A 29 30.30 -5.65 -1.29
N PHE A 30 29.60 -6.79 -1.29
CA PHE A 30 28.58 -7.11 -0.31
C PHE A 30 29.10 -8.13 0.67
N PHE A 31 28.83 -7.91 1.97
CA PHE A 31 29.09 -8.90 3.01
C PHE A 31 27.96 -8.93 4.04
N ILE A 32 27.84 -10.07 4.72
CA ILE A 32 26.89 -10.24 5.81
C ILE A 32 27.49 -9.60 7.06
N LYS A 33 26.73 -8.67 7.64
CA LYS A 33 27.04 -8.03 8.91
C LYS A 33 26.18 -8.63 10.00
N GLU A 34 26.81 -8.99 11.12
CA GLU A 34 26.11 -9.47 12.31
C GLU A 34 25.24 -8.39 12.94
N GLY A 35 24.11 -8.82 13.51
CA GLY A 35 23.13 -7.97 14.13
C GLY A 35 22.06 -7.46 13.14
N ARG A 36 20.99 -6.97 13.72
CA ARG A 36 19.88 -6.42 12.96
C ARG A 36 20.28 -5.11 12.28
N ARG A 37 19.78 -4.90 11.06
CA ARG A 37 19.92 -3.62 10.35
C ARG A 37 19.32 -2.48 11.17
N PRO A 38 20.03 -1.34 11.35
CA PRO A 38 19.43 -0.14 11.92
C PRO A 38 18.18 0.28 11.12
N ALA A 39 17.17 0.81 11.81
CA ALA A 39 16.03 1.41 11.15
C ALA A 39 16.48 2.62 10.34
N GLY A 40 16.04 2.69 9.08
CA GLY A 40 16.47 3.76 8.20
C GLY A 40 15.91 3.67 6.79
N TYR A 41 16.38 4.56 5.95
CA TYR A 41 16.04 4.62 4.54
C TYR A 41 17.22 5.14 3.72
N VAL A 42 17.15 4.93 2.41
CA VAL A 42 18.19 5.38 1.49
C VAL A 42 17.70 6.58 0.70
N ILE A 43 18.48 7.65 0.70
CA ILE A 43 18.26 8.83 -0.16
C ILE A 43 19.09 8.64 -1.41
N ALA A 44 18.44 8.72 -2.58
CA ALA A 44 19.13 8.77 -3.86
C ALA A 44 19.94 10.06 -3.98
N THR A 45 21.22 9.95 -4.37
CA THR A 45 22.04 11.12 -4.72
C THR A 45 21.87 11.47 -6.20
N PRO A 46 22.22 12.67 -6.66
CA PRO A 46 22.22 13.00 -8.09
C PRO A 46 23.05 12.01 -8.95
N ASN A 47 24.01 11.34 -8.33
CA ASN A 47 24.88 10.33 -8.96
C ASN A 47 24.35 8.89 -8.83
N SER A 48 23.27 8.68 -8.07
CA SER A 48 22.68 7.35 -7.81
C SER A 48 22.02 6.70 -9.04
N LYS A 49 22.19 7.29 -10.22
CA LYS A 49 21.76 6.70 -11.49
C LYS A 49 22.67 5.55 -11.97
N ALA A 50 23.82 5.37 -11.33
CA ALA A 50 24.72 4.27 -11.61
C ALA A 50 24.42 3.07 -10.71
N PHE A 51 24.53 1.87 -11.25
CA PHE A 51 24.40 0.59 -10.51
C PHE A 51 25.30 0.51 -9.25
N ASP A 52 26.33 1.33 -9.19
CA ASP A 52 27.37 1.29 -8.18
C ASP A 52 27.18 2.31 -7.05
N ASP A 53 26.09 3.09 -7.06
CA ASP A 53 25.81 4.06 -5.98
C ASP A 53 24.46 3.76 -5.31
N PRO A 54 24.47 3.06 -4.19
CA PRO A 54 23.27 2.69 -3.43
C PRO A 54 22.59 3.88 -2.72
N GLY A 55 23.04 5.12 -2.91
CA GLY A 55 22.53 6.29 -2.20
C GLY A 55 23.10 6.46 -0.79
N ILE A 56 22.57 7.39 0.00
CA ILE A 56 22.99 7.67 1.39
C ILE A 56 21.97 7.04 2.34
N PHE A 57 22.46 6.19 3.25
CA PHE A 57 21.61 5.63 4.30
C PHE A 57 21.42 6.66 5.42
N VAL A 58 20.17 6.91 5.79
CA VAL A 58 19.77 7.81 6.87
C VAL A 58 19.01 7.02 7.93
N GLU A 59 19.45 7.09 9.17
CA GLU A 59 18.82 6.40 10.28
C GLU A 59 17.51 7.06 10.74
N ILE A 60 16.58 6.25 11.24
CA ILE A 60 15.36 6.69 11.92
C ILE A 60 15.61 6.58 13.42
N ASP A 61 16.21 7.63 13.99
CA ASP A 61 16.67 7.68 15.38
C ASP A 61 15.60 7.26 16.39
N ALA A 62 14.35 7.70 16.22
CA ALA A 62 13.26 7.36 17.14
C ALA A 62 13.07 5.84 17.23
N VAL A 63 13.04 5.14 16.08
CA VAL A 63 12.86 3.69 16.02
C VAL A 63 14.07 2.98 16.63
N ASN A 64 15.29 3.44 16.32
CA ASN A 64 16.52 2.85 16.87
C ASN A 64 16.63 3.02 18.40
N LYS A 65 16.01 4.05 18.97
CA LYS A 65 15.88 4.25 20.42
C LYS A 65 14.76 3.42 21.06
N ILE A 66 13.66 3.20 20.34
CA ILE A 66 12.48 2.44 20.82
C ILE A 66 12.81 0.94 20.89
N ARG A 67 13.41 0.36 19.85
CA ARG A 67 13.67 -1.09 19.74
C ARG A 67 14.28 -1.73 21.01
N PRO A 68 15.42 -1.27 21.52
CA PRO A 68 16.03 -1.89 22.71
C PRO A 68 15.15 -1.77 23.96
N ARG A 69 14.34 -0.74 24.06
CA ARG A 69 13.43 -0.55 25.20
C ARG A 69 12.22 -1.48 25.15
N VAL A 70 11.67 -1.68 23.97
CA VAL A 70 10.58 -2.66 23.76
C VAL A 70 11.09 -4.08 24.06
N ILE A 71 12.31 -4.42 23.64
CA ILE A 71 12.93 -5.71 23.97
C ILE A 71 13.07 -5.88 25.49
N ALA A 72 13.66 -4.91 26.19
CA ALA A 72 13.81 -4.97 27.64
C ALA A 72 12.47 -5.03 28.37
N TRP A 73 11.47 -4.28 27.91
CA TRP A 73 10.11 -4.31 28.46
C TRP A 73 9.43 -5.68 28.27
N LYS A 74 9.63 -6.32 27.13
CA LYS A 74 9.17 -7.67 26.83
C LYS A 74 9.84 -8.70 27.76
N GLU A 75 11.16 -8.64 27.90
CA GLU A 75 11.92 -9.50 28.81
C GLU A 75 11.51 -9.34 30.27
N ALA A 76 11.10 -8.14 30.68
CA ALA A 76 10.55 -7.84 32.00
C ALA A 76 9.10 -8.33 32.19
N GLY A 77 8.48 -8.98 31.21
CA GLY A 77 7.12 -9.53 31.29
C GLY A 77 6.00 -8.50 31.10
N TYR A 78 6.25 -7.45 30.29
CA TYR A 78 5.28 -6.42 29.89
C TYR A 78 4.75 -5.57 31.04
N PRO A 79 5.58 -4.92 31.87
CA PRO A 79 5.10 -4.12 32.98
C PRO A 79 4.20 -2.97 32.49
N GLY A 80 3.10 -2.72 33.23
CA GLY A 80 2.16 -1.64 32.97
C GLY A 80 0.99 -1.96 32.04
N VAL A 81 0.99 -3.11 31.37
CA VAL A 81 -0.12 -3.50 30.49
C VAL A 81 -1.34 -3.96 31.31
N THR A 82 -2.52 -3.82 30.69
CA THR A 82 -3.76 -4.39 31.27
C THR A 82 -3.75 -5.93 31.21
N GLY A 83 -4.59 -6.59 32.02
CA GLY A 83 -4.74 -8.04 31.98
C GLY A 83 -5.22 -8.56 30.60
N ILE A 84 -6.03 -7.78 29.88
CA ILE A 84 -6.47 -8.11 28.52
C ILE A 84 -5.29 -8.03 27.54
N THR A 85 -4.51 -6.97 27.60
CA THR A 85 -3.33 -6.79 26.74
C THR A 85 -2.31 -7.90 26.99
N LYS A 86 -2.05 -8.23 28.26
CA LYS A 86 -1.15 -9.34 28.61
C LYS A 86 -1.62 -10.66 28.01
N ARG A 87 -2.91 -10.97 28.14
CA ARG A 87 -3.50 -12.18 27.56
C ARG A 87 -3.38 -12.23 26.04
N LEU A 88 -3.55 -11.09 25.36
CA LEU A 88 -3.36 -11.02 23.90
C LEU A 88 -1.88 -11.23 23.51
N LEU A 89 -0.95 -10.58 24.19
CA LEU A 89 0.48 -10.73 23.95
C LEU A 89 0.96 -12.18 24.15
N GLU A 90 0.49 -12.83 25.22
CA GLU A 90 0.77 -14.25 25.50
C GLU A 90 0.17 -15.13 24.40
N HIS A 91 -1.10 -14.92 24.02
CA HIS A 91 -1.77 -15.65 22.95
C HIS A 91 -1.08 -15.51 21.59
N TRP A 92 -0.60 -14.30 21.24
CA TRP A 92 0.07 -14.06 19.96
C TRP A 92 1.46 -14.70 19.84
N GLN A 93 2.05 -15.06 20.97
CA GLN A 93 3.39 -15.66 21.04
C GLN A 93 3.38 -17.13 21.47
N ASP A 94 2.22 -17.69 21.80
CA ASP A 94 2.12 -19.08 22.26
C ASP A 94 2.50 -20.05 21.13
N PRO A 95 3.61 -20.81 21.27
CA PRO A 95 4.06 -21.71 20.22
C PRO A 95 3.13 -22.90 20.00
N GLU A 96 2.34 -23.31 20.98
CA GLU A 96 1.42 -24.43 20.87
C GLU A 96 0.15 -24.03 20.09
N GLU A 97 -0.39 -22.85 20.40
CA GLU A 97 -1.57 -22.32 19.69
C GLU A 97 -1.26 -21.83 18.29
N ARG A 98 0.04 -21.64 17.97
CA ARG A 98 0.53 -21.00 16.74
C ARG A 98 1.36 -21.92 15.85
N LYS A 99 1.26 -23.23 15.98
CA LYS A 99 2.07 -24.18 15.18
C LYS A 99 1.97 -23.92 13.68
N ASP A 100 0.76 -23.72 13.17
CA ASP A 100 0.47 -23.59 11.74
C ASP A 100 0.26 -22.13 11.29
N ARG A 101 0.17 -21.17 12.22
CA ARG A 101 -0.19 -19.77 11.95
C ARG A 101 0.65 -18.78 12.76
N ARG A 102 1.95 -18.93 12.69
CA ARG A 102 2.87 -18.02 13.36
C ARG A 102 2.80 -16.63 12.73
N PHE A 103 2.78 -15.61 13.58
CA PHE A 103 2.97 -14.25 13.12
C PHE A 103 4.41 -14.01 12.69
N PHE A 104 4.59 -13.10 11.74
CA PHE A 104 5.92 -12.63 11.38
C PHE A 104 6.49 -11.74 12.49
N PHE A 105 7.80 -11.75 12.62
CA PHE A 105 8.50 -10.90 13.59
C PHE A 105 8.08 -9.43 13.46
N CYS A 106 8.03 -8.89 12.23
CA CYS A 106 7.64 -7.51 11.97
C CYS A 106 6.22 -7.15 12.43
N GLN A 107 5.29 -8.12 12.40
CA GLN A 107 3.93 -7.92 12.89
C GLN A 107 3.91 -7.81 14.41
N LEU A 108 4.61 -8.69 15.10
CA LEU A 108 4.73 -8.66 16.56
C LEU A 108 5.47 -7.41 17.03
N GLU A 109 6.58 -7.06 16.39
CA GLU A 109 7.32 -5.83 16.72
C GLU A 109 6.46 -4.59 16.58
N ALA A 110 5.71 -4.45 15.49
CA ALA A 110 4.86 -3.29 15.26
C ALA A 110 3.78 -3.17 16.34
N ILE A 111 3.04 -4.24 16.63
CA ILE A 111 1.99 -4.18 17.66
C ILE A 111 2.55 -4.02 19.07
N GLU A 112 3.65 -4.70 19.42
CA GLU A 112 4.33 -4.57 20.72
C GLU A 112 4.82 -3.12 20.93
N THR A 113 5.35 -2.49 19.89
CA THR A 113 5.77 -1.07 19.93
C THR A 113 4.59 -0.14 20.22
N LEU A 114 3.45 -0.31 19.55
CA LEU A 114 2.25 0.50 19.77
C LEU A 114 1.68 0.30 21.17
N ILE A 115 1.69 -0.93 21.68
CA ILE A 115 1.29 -1.26 23.05
C ILE A 115 2.23 -0.61 24.05
N TRP A 116 3.55 -0.75 23.85
CA TRP A 116 4.56 -0.15 24.71
C TRP A 116 4.40 1.37 24.79
N LEU A 117 4.25 2.05 23.67
CA LEU A 117 4.01 3.50 23.61
C LEU A 117 2.75 3.91 24.38
N THR A 118 1.71 3.08 24.41
CA THR A 118 0.45 3.37 25.07
C THR A 118 0.45 2.98 26.55
N GLU A 119 0.93 1.79 26.88
CA GLU A 119 0.71 1.18 28.19
C GLU A 119 1.93 1.11 29.10
N ALA A 120 3.16 1.11 28.53
CA ALA A 120 4.36 1.07 29.37
C ALA A 120 4.46 2.28 30.30
N PRO A 121 5.09 2.15 31.46
CA PRO A 121 5.31 3.25 32.41
C PRO A 121 5.99 4.45 31.75
N ALA A 122 5.60 5.67 32.13
CA ALA A 122 6.17 6.90 31.58
C ALA A 122 7.70 6.97 31.73
N ALA A 123 8.24 6.41 32.80
CA ALA A 123 9.69 6.37 33.06
C ALA A 123 10.48 5.62 31.94
N GLU A 124 9.89 4.60 31.34
CA GLU A 124 10.52 3.85 30.26
C GLU A 124 10.58 4.62 28.94
N LYS A 125 9.73 5.63 28.78
CA LYS A 125 9.60 6.45 27.57
C LYS A 125 10.42 7.74 27.63
N VAL A 126 11.14 8.01 28.71
CA VAL A 126 11.97 9.22 28.87
C VAL A 126 13.02 9.32 27.76
N GLY A 127 13.06 10.46 27.06
CA GLY A 127 13.98 10.71 25.94
C GLY A 127 13.57 10.08 24.61
N ILE A 128 12.37 9.51 24.53
CA ILE A 128 11.72 9.18 23.25
C ILE A 128 10.86 10.39 22.86
N ASP A 129 11.22 11.02 21.74
CA ASP A 129 10.49 12.12 21.15
C ASP A 129 10.00 11.71 19.77
N ILE A 130 8.68 11.65 19.60
CA ILE A 130 8.02 11.33 18.34
C ILE A 130 7.36 12.60 17.87
N GLN A 131 7.91 13.20 16.83
CA GLN A 131 7.35 14.40 16.24
C GLN A 131 6.10 14.07 15.45
N GLY A 132 4.97 14.71 15.77
CA GLY A 132 3.73 14.57 15.03
C GLY A 132 3.75 15.28 13.67
N ASP A 133 2.64 15.16 12.93
CA ASP A 133 2.43 15.80 11.64
C ASP A 133 1.99 17.29 11.74
N GLY A 134 2.01 17.87 12.95
CA GLY A 134 1.54 19.24 13.23
C GLY A 134 0.03 19.37 13.40
N GLY A 135 -0.73 18.27 13.37
CA GLY A 135 -2.17 18.26 13.59
C GLY A 135 -2.60 18.17 15.04
N ALA A 136 -3.93 18.17 15.27
CA ALA A 136 -4.52 18.21 16.60
C ALA A 136 -4.61 16.83 17.30
N PHE A 137 -4.39 15.74 16.57
CA PHE A 137 -4.42 14.38 17.11
C PHE A 137 -3.10 13.65 16.89
N GLU A 138 -2.80 12.72 17.77
CA GLU A 138 -1.56 11.94 17.73
C GLU A 138 -1.60 10.90 16.62
N ARG A 139 -0.51 10.80 15.86
CA ARG A 139 -0.30 9.83 14.80
C ARG A 139 0.95 9.00 15.07
N TRP A 140 0.88 7.70 14.81
CA TRP A 140 2.02 6.79 14.85
C TRP A 140 2.05 5.93 13.59
N CYS A 141 3.20 5.89 12.94
CA CYS A 141 3.38 5.17 11.69
C CYS A 141 4.23 3.91 11.89
N SER A 142 3.70 2.77 11.45
CA SER A 142 4.45 1.54 11.28
C SER A 142 4.88 1.43 9.83
N LYS A 143 6.19 1.66 9.57
CA LYS A 143 6.78 1.49 8.24
C LYS A 143 7.03 0.02 7.99
N MET A 144 6.31 -0.56 7.03
CA MET A 144 6.31 -1.99 6.77
C MET A 144 6.28 -2.29 5.28
N ALA A 145 7.20 -3.12 4.81
CA ALA A 145 7.24 -3.54 3.41
C ALA A 145 5.92 -4.13 2.94
N THR A 146 5.61 -3.97 1.66
CA THR A 146 4.46 -4.63 1.03
C THR A 146 4.60 -6.16 1.19
N GLY A 147 3.49 -6.86 1.45
CA GLY A 147 3.51 -8.30 1.68
C GLY A 147 3.86 -8.74 3.12
N SER A 148 4.23 -7.81 4.01
CA SER A 148 4.56 -8.13 5.42
C SER A 148 3.33 -8.28 6.34
N GLY A 149 2.10 -8.09 5.81
CA GLY A 149 0.85 -8.31 6.55
C GLY A 149 0.35 -7.10 7.33
N LYS A 150 0.39 -5.90 6.75
CA LYS A 150 -0.17 -4.67 7.36
C LYS A 150 -1.59 -4.87 7.88
N THR A 151 -2.46 -5.56 7.13
CA THR A 151 -3.86 -5.82 7.53
C THR A 151 -3.98 -6.68 8.79
N ILE A 152 -3.03 -7.61 9.02
CA ILE A 152 -2.97 -8.39 10.27
C ILE A 152 -2.72 -7.46 11.47
N ILE A 153 -1.82 -6.49 11.32
CA ILE A 153 -1.55 -5.53 12.39
C ILE A 153 -2.76 -4.63 12.64
N MET A 154 -3.47 -4.20 11.59
CA MET A 154 -4.72 -3.45 11.75
C MET A 154 -5.74 -4.24 12.58
N SER A 155 -5.91 -5.53 12.32
CA SER A 155 -6.80 -6.39 13.12
C SER A 155 -6.30 -6.57 14.56
N MET A 156 -4.98 -6.67 14.80
CA MET A 156 -4.41 -6.70 16.16
C MET A 156 -4.66 -5.39 16.91
N ILE A 157 -4.49 -4.23 16.26
CA ILE A 157 -4.76 -2.91 16.84
C ILE A 157 -6.24 -2.78 17.24
N ILE A 158 -7.14 -3.20 16.36
CA ILE A 158 -8.59 -3.18 16.63
C ILE A 158 -8.92 -4.11 17.80
N ALA A 159 -8.44 -5.35 17.77
CA ALA A 159 -8.68 -6.33 18.85
C ALA A 159 -8.16 -5.81 20.19
N TRP A 160 -6.95 -5.30 20.24
CA TRP A 160 -6.34 -4.72 21.44
C TRP A 160 -7.17 -3.56 22.00
N ASN A 161 -7.57 -2.61 21.17
CA ASN A 161 -8.36 -1.46 21.59
C ASN A 161 -9.76 -1.88 22.06
N PHE A 162 -10.48 -2.68 21.26
CA PHE A 162 -11.88 -3.04 21.54
C PHE A 162 -12.01 -3.87 22.79
N LEU A 163 -11.18 -4.90 22.93
CA LEU A 163 -11.24 -5.81 24.08
C LEU A 163 -10.89 -5.09 25.39
N ASN A 164 -9.91 -4.19 25.37
CA ASN A 164 -9.61 -3.37 26.53
C ASN A 164 -10.75 -2.42 26.87
N LYS A 165 -11.30 -1.70 25.89
CA LYS A 165 -12.39 -0.74 26.12
C LYS A 165 -13.67 -1.40 26.59
N VAL A 166 -14.02 -2.58 26.05
CA VAL A 166 -15.22 -3.31 26.46
C VAL A 166 -15.06 -3.89 27.88
N THR A 167 -13.86 -4.34 28.22
CA THR A 167 -13.59 -4.88 29.56
C THR A 167 -13.45 -3.78 30.61
N ASN A 168 -12.84 -2.64 30.28
CA ASN A 168 -12.62 -1.49 31.15
C ASN A 168 -13.20 -0.22 30.51
N PRO A 169 -14.51 0.01 30.59
CA PRO A 169 -15.18 1.12 29.89
C PRO A 169 -14.67 2.52 30.26
N THR A 170 -14.12 2.67 31.46
CA THR A 170 -13.58 3.95 31.98
C THR A 170 -12.15 4.24 31.51
N ASP A 171 -11.42 3.26 30.99
CA ASP A 171 -10.06 3.47 30.53
C ASP A 171 -10.05 4.35 29.27
N ALA A 172 -9.50 5.54 29.41
CA ALA A 172 -9.48 6.56 28.37
C ALA A 172 -8.42 6.26 27.27
N ARG A 173 -7.51 5.32 27.49
CA ARG A 173 -6.46 4.95 26.53
C ARG A 173 -6.99 4.20 25.31
N PHE A 174 -8.20 3.63 25.40
CA PHE A 174 -8.76 2.70 24.41
C PHE A 174 -10.10 3.18 23.86
N SER A 175 -10.42 2.70 22.67
CA SER A 175 -11.71 2.90 22.01
C SER A 175 -12.30 1.58 21.56
N LYS A 176 -13.64 1.51 21.44
CA LYS A 176 -14.35 0.42 20.77
C LYS A 176 -14.94 0.83 19.41
N HIS A 177 -14.45 1.92 18.85
CA HIS A 177 -14.88 2.46 17.57
C HIS A 177 -13.65 2.72 16.72
N ALA A 178 -13.60 2.13 15.52
CA ALA A 178 -12.49 2.25 14.60
C ALA A 178 -12.98 2.75 13.24
N LEU A 179 -12.29 3.74 12.68
CA LEU A 179 -12.42 4.16 11.30
C LEU A 179 -11.17 3.72 10.54
N CYS A 180 -11.34 2.82 9.56
CA CYS A 180 -10.29 2.43 8.64
C CYS A 180 -10.44 3.25 7.35
N VAL A 181 -9.35 3.83 6.87
CA VAL A 181 -9.34 4.60 5.62
C VAL A 181 -8.35 3.98 4.65
N ALA A 182 -8.81 3.80 3.41
CA ALA A 182 -8.09 3.17 2.32
C ALA A 182 -7.91 4.12 1.14
N PRO A 183 -6.87 3.95 0.29
CA PRO A 183 -6.64 4.80 -0.88
C PRO A 183 -7.69 4.62 -1.98
N GLY A 184 -8.30 3.44 -2.13
CA GLY A 184 -9.25 3.15 -3.19
C GLY A 184 -10.31 2.12 -2.80
N LEU A 185 -11.25 1.83 -3.71
CA LEU A 185 -12.31 0.84 -3.49
C LEU A 185 -11.78 -0.58 -3.41
N THR A 186 -10.78 -0.93 -4.20
CA THR A 186 -10.11 -2.23 -4.18
C THR A 186 -9.54 -2.53 -2.79
N VAL A 187 -8.79 -1.58 -2.21
CA VAL A 187 -8.24 -1.72 -0.86
C VAL A 187 -9.37 -1.74 0.18
N LYS A 188 -10.39 -0.88 0.04
CA LYS A 188 -11.58 -0.87 0.90
C LYS A 188 -12.27 -2.24 0.92
N SER A 189 -12.45 -2.86 -0.23
CA SER A 189 -13.06 -4.19 -0.36
C SER A 189 -12.24 -5.25 0.39
N ARG A 190 -10.92 -5.24 0.24
CA ARG A 190 -10.00 -6.16 0.93
C ARG A 190 -9.97 -5.95 2.44
N LEU A 191 -10.20 -4.73 2.93
CA LEU A 191 -10.25 -4.44 4.36
C LEU A 191 -11.53 -4.94 5.05
N GLN A 192 -12.53 -5.47 4.32
CA GLN A 192 -13.76 -6.04 4.91
C GLN A 192 -13.46 -7.17 5.92
N VAL A 193 -12.33 -7.85 5.79
CA VAL A 193 -11.82 -8.84 6.75
C VAL A 193 -11.56 -8.27 8.17
N LEU A 194 -11.52 -6.93 8.31
CA LEU A 194 -11.40 -6.24 9.59
C LEU A 194 -12.74 -6.08 10.33
N LEU A 195 -13.86 -6.37 9.70
CA LEU A 195 -15.16 -6.35 10.34
C LEU A 195 -15.33 -7.61 11.21
N PRO A 196 -15.52 -7.51 12.54
CA PRO A 196 -15.69 -8.70 13.40
C PRO A 196 -16.95 -9.52 13.09
N THR A 197 -17.85 -8.98 12.26
CA THR A 197 -19.10 -9.62 11.84
C THR A 197 -19.00 -10.28 10.47
N ASN A 198 -17.90 -10.09 9.76
CA ASN A 198 -17.67 -10.74 8.47
C ASN A 198 -17.38 -12.24 8.72
N GLU A 199 -17.90 -13.12 7.87
CA GLU A 199 -17.64 -14.56 7.93
C GLU A 199 -16.15 -14.87 7.70
N GLU A 200 -15.49 -14.11 6.83
CA GLU A 200 -14.05 -14.24 6.51
C GLU A 200 -13.18 -13.27 7.33
N ASN A 201 -13.56 -13.00 8.59
CA ASN A 201 -12.81 -12.05 9.41
C ASN A 201 -11.45 -12.62 9.85
N TYR A 202 -10.44 -11.76 9.88
CA TYR A 202 -9.07 -12.13 10.27
C TYR A 202 -8.92 -12.50 11.74
N TYR A 203 -9.84 -12.10 12.59
CA TYR A 203 -9.76 -12.42 14.03
C TYR A 203 -9.91 -13.92 14.30
N GLU A 204 -10.76 -14.60 13.53
CA GLU A 204 -10.97 -16.05 13.57
C GLU A 204 -10.02 -16.77 12.63
N GLU A 205 -9.86 -16.28 11.38
CA GLU A 205 -9.01 -16.91 10.38
C GLU A 205 -7.55 -17.05 10.85
N PHE A 206 -6.97 -15.99 11.39
CA PHE A 206 -5.59 -15.98 11.89
C PHE A 206 -5.51 -16.22 13.41
N ASN A 207 -6.60 -16.59 14.07
CA ASN A 207 -6.67 -16.78 15.52
C ASN A 207 -6.05 -15.59 16.29
N ILE A 208 -6.39 -14.35 15.88
CA ILE A 208 -5.88 -13.11 16.51
C ILE A 208 -6.52 -12.92 17.87
N VAL A 209 -7.78 -13.31 18.02
CA VAL A 209 -8.55 -13.19 19.24
C VAL A 209 -8.92 -14.56 19.77
N PRO A 210 -8.60 -14.89 21.03
CA PRO A 210 -9.06 -16.14 21.64
C PRO A 210 -10.58 -16.27 21.54
N ALA A 211 -11.08 -17.45 21.18
CA ALA A 211 -12.52 -17.70 20.95
C ALA A 211 -13.42 -17.18 22.09
N ALA A 212 -12.98 -17.29 23.34
CA ALA A 212 -13.71 -16.81 24.53
C ALA A 212 -13.84 -15.27 24.60
N LEU A 213 -13.12 -14.51 23.75
CA LEU A 213 -13.16 -13.05 23.71
C LEU A 213 -13.89 -12.52 22.47
N MET A 214 -14.29 -13.35 21.51
CA MET A 214 -14.93 -12.93 20.26
C MET A 214 -16.24 -12.16 20.49
N ASP A 215 -17.09 -12.60 21.44
CA ASP A 215 -18.33 -11.89 21.78
C ASP A 215 -18.08 -10.48 22.34
N LYS A 216 -16.95 -10.27 23.01
CA LYS A 216 -16.54 -8.93 23.44
C LYS A 216 -16.04 -8.08 22.27
N LEU A 217 -15.28 -8.68 21.36
CA LEU A 217 -14.80 -7.99 20.15
C LEU A 217 -15.98 -7.48 19.32
N ARG A 218 -17.01 -8.29 19.11
CA ARG A 218 -18.23 -7.96 18.35
C ARG A 218 -19.05 -6.81 18.94
N GLN A 219 -18.77 -6.37 20.18
CA GLN A 219 -19.39 -5.17 20.77
C GLN A 219 -18.74 -3.86 20.27
N GLY A 220 -17.60 -3.93 19.61
CA GLY A 220 -16.99 -2.79 18.94
C GLY A 220 -17.57 -2.57 17.55
N LYS A 221 -17.32 -1.40 16.98
CA LYS A 221 -17.75 -1.06 15.62
C LYS A 221 -16.56 -0.61 14.78
N VAL A 222 -16.47 -1.14 13.56
CA VAL A 222 -15.50 -0.74 12.55
C VAL A 222 -16.26 -0.17 11.37
N ILE A 223 -15.81 0.97 10.84
CA ILE A 223 -16.25 1.52 9.56
C ILE A 223 -15.03 1.59 8.64
N ILE A 224 -15.23 1.24 7.38
CA ILE A 224 -14.18 1.24 6.37
C ILE A 224 -14.59 2.18 5.25
N HIS A 225 -13.77 3.20 5.01
CA HIS A 225 -13.97 4.18 3.95
C HIS A 225 -12.77 4.24 3.00
N ASN A 226 -13.03 4.64 1.76
CA ASN A 226 -11.98 5.22 0.94
C ASN A 226 -11.87 6.73 1.25
N TRP A 227 -10.75 7.36 0.94
CA TRP A 227 -10.49 8.76 1.25
C TRP A 227 -11.52 9.73 0.62
N HIS A 228 -12.10 9.38 -0.54
CA HIS A 228 -13.14 10.18 -1.19
C HIS A 228 -14.37 10.37 -0.30
N SER A 229 -14.69 9.36 0.52
CA SER A 229 -15.80 9.44 1.50
C SER A 229 -15.56 10.45 2.62
N LEU A 230 -14.31 10.94 2.76
CA LEU A 230 -13.95 12.00 3.70
C LEU A 230 -14.05 13.40 3.09
N ALA A 231 -14.42 13.53 1.81
CA ALA A 231 -14.61 14.81 1.16
C ALA A 231 -15.74 15.60 1.84
N TRP A 232 -15.55 16.90 1.96
CA TRP A 232 -16.56 17.82 2.50
C TRP A 232 -16.86 18.95 1.50
N ASP A 233 -18.05 19.49 1.59
CA ASP A 233 -18.39 20.69 0.82
C ASP A 233 -17.48 21.86 1.21
N SER A 234 -16.89 22.54 0.23
CA SER A 234 -16.14 23.76 0.47
C SER A 234 -17.04 24.83 1.11
N GLN A 235 -16.46 25.79 1.83
CA GLN A 235 -17.21 26.88 2.45
C GLN A 235 -18.09 27.63 1.43
N ASP A 236 -17.59 27.81 0.19
CA ASP A 236 -18.33 28.46 -0.89
C ASP A 236 -19.58 27.67 -1.31
N LYS A 237 -19.50 26.32 -1.33
CA LYS A 237 -20.66 25.46 -1.61
C LYS A 237 -21.66 25.44 -0.46
N ILE A 238 -21.17 25.53 0.78
CA ILE A 238 -22.01 25.63 1.98
C ILE A 238 -22.73 26.96 1.96
N ASP A 239 -22.03 28.06 1.68
CA ASP A 239 -22.60 29.40 1.60
C ASP A 239 -23.64 29.49 0.47
N ALA A 240 -23.40 28.90 -0.69
CA ALA A 240 -24.36 28.81 -1.79
C ALA A 240 -25.62 27.97 -1.45
N LYS A 241 -25.47 26.90 -0.66
CA LYS A 241 -26.62 26.11 -0.15
C LYS A 241 -27.42 26.92 0.89
N VAL A 242 -26.73 27.74 1.69
CA VAL A 242 -27.32 28.62 2.71
C VAL A 242 -28.09 29.77 2.07
N GLU A 243 -27.58 30.38 0.99
CA GLU A 243 -28.28 31.44 0.25
C GLU A 243 -29.60 30.94 -0.36
N LYS A 244 -29.70 29.66 -0.70
CA LYS A 244 -30.88 29.05 -1.32
C LYS A 244 -32.05 28.75 -0.38
N GLY A 245 -31.94 29.02 0.94
CA GLY A 245 -33.16 29.11 1.69
C GLY A 245 -33.33 28.53 3.09
N TYR A 246 -32.37 27.82 3.67
CA TYR A 246 -32.62 27.13 4.95
C TYR A 246 -31.94 27.73 6.20
N LEU A 247 -30.94 28.61 6.09
CA LEU A 247 -30.13 29.05 7.22
C LEU A 247 -29.86 30.57 7.28
N ARG A 248 -30.69 31.40 6.66
CA ARG A 248 -30.53 32.88 6.62
C ARG A 248 -30.47 33.55 8.00
N SER A 249 -31.01 32.91 9.03
CA SER A 249 -31.12 33.46 10.39
C SER A 249 -30.10 32.94 11.41
N VAL A 250 -29.15 32.06 11.01
CA VAL A 250 -28.23 31.40 11.91
C VAL A 250 -26.85 32.02 11.83
N ASP A 251 -26.22 32.27 12.99
CA ASP A 251 -24.86 32.82 13.13
C ASP A 251 -23.83 31.89 12.43
N LYS A 252 -22.72 32.49 11.93
CA LYS A 252 -21.63 31.79 11.23
C LYS A 252 -21.08 30.62 12.06
N ARG A 253 -20.93 30.78 13.37
CA ARG A 253 -20.46 29.74 14.28
C ARG A 253 -21.43 28.57 14.37
N GLN A 254 -22.72 28.86 14.55
CA GLN A 254 -23.77 27.81 14.56
C GLN A 254 -23.91 27.10 13.21
N ARG A 255 -23.67 27.81 12.08
CA ARG A 255 -23.66 27.20 10.74
C ARG A 255 -22.51 26.20 10.59
N MET A 256 -21.31 26.53 11.07
CA MET A 256 -20.16 25.62 11.07
C MET A 256 -20.41 24.37 11.93
N GLU A 257 -21.01 24.55 13.11
CA GLU A 257 -21.40 23.43 13.99
C GLU A 257 -22.44 22.51 13.34
N ILE A 258 -23.48 23.10 12.75
CA ILE A 258 -24.53 22.32 12.04
C ILE A 258 -23.94 21.57 10.84
N SER A 259 -23.03 22.18 10.09
CA SER A 259 -22.38 21.55 8.95
C SER A 259 -21.41 20.45 9.39
N GLY A 260 -20.71 20.64 10.51
CA GLY A 260 -19.81 19.65 11.12
C GLY A 260 -20.58 18.41 11.60
N GLU A 261 -21.70 18.59 12.30
CA GLU A 261 -22.56 17.49 12.74
C GLU A 261 -23.19 16.72 11.57
N ALA A 262 -23.62 17.42 10.52
CA ALA A 262 -24.12 16.77 9.31
C ALA A 262 -23.04 15.97 8.59
N TYR A 263 -21.82 16.53 8.49
CA TYR A 263 -20.66 15.85 7.92
C TYR A 263 -20.37 14.55 8.68
N VAL A 264 -20.22 14.63 10.02
CA VAL A 264 -19.91 13.45 10.85
C VAL A 264 -21.01 12.40 10.76
N ARG A 265 -22.29 12.82 10.73
CA ARG A 265 -23.40 11.88 10.59
C ARG A 265 -23.36 11.14 9.25
N ASN A 266 -23.02 11.82 8.17
CA ASN A 266 -22.90 11.22 6.86
C ASN A 266 -21.67 10.32 6.74
N THR A 267 -20.53 10.75 7.28
CA THR A 267 -19.27 10.01 7.19
C THR A 267 -19.22 8.84 8.17
N LEU A 268 -19.64 9.02 9.41
CA LEU A 268 -19.55 7.97 10.44
C LEU A 268 -20.83 7.13 10.59
N GLY A 269 -21.94 7.48 9.91
CA GLY A 269 -23.16 6.68 9.92
C GLY A 269 -23.56 6.21 11.34
N GLU A 270 -23.54 4.92 11.57
CA GLU A 270 -23.87 4.31 12.86
C GLU A 270 -22.92 4.73 14.01
N MET A 271 -21.67 5.12 13.69
CA MET A 271 -20.72 5.64 14.68
C MET A 271 -20.82 7.16 14.87
N SER A 272 -21.81 7.83 14.28
CA SER A 272 -21.93 9.30 14.34
C SER A 272 -21.98 9.89 15.76
N LYS A 273 -22.38 9.10 16.77
CA LYS A 273 -22.39 9.47 18.18
C LYS A 273 -21.16 9.00 18.97
N ALA A 274 -20.28 8.23 18.33
CA ALA A 274 -19.05 7.74 18.97
C ALA A 274 -18.10 8.90 19.29
N ARG A 275 -17.37 8.77 20.39
CA ARG A 275 -16.35 9.73 20.80
C ARG A 275 -15.02 9.02 21.00
N ASN A 276 -13.92 9.76 20.79
CA ASN A 276 -12.57 9.24 20.95
C ASN A 276 -12.36 7.95 20.14
N ILE A 277 -12.63 8.03 18.83
CA ILE A 277 -12.44 6.92 17.90
C ILE A 277 -10.95 6.72 17.61
N ILE A 278 -10.55 5.49 17.26
CA ILE A 278 -9.25 5.25 16.64
C ILE A 278 -9.39 5.30 15.13
N VAL A 279 -8.33 5.77 14.48
CA VAL A 279 -8.24 5.78 13.01
C VAL A 279 -7.09 4.89 12.59
N LEU A 280 -7.28 4.10 11.54
CA LEU A 280 -6.27 3.27 10.90
C LEU A 280 -6.19 3.67 9.43
N ASN A 281 -5.07 4.23 9.00
CA ASN A 281 -4.84 4.57 7.59
C ASN A 281 -4.00 3.49 6.95
N ASP A 282 -4.56 2.78 5.96
CA ASP A 282 -3.78 1.92 5.08
C ASP A 282 -3.18 2.76 3.96
N GLU A 283 -1.99 2.40 3.51
CA GLU A 283 -1.15 3.18 2.57
C GLU A 283 -1.08 4.68 2.96
N ALA A 284 -0.74 4.93 4.22
CA ALA A 284 -0.82 6.24 4.86
C ALA A 284 0.07 7.33 4.23
N HIS A 285 0.94 6.98 3.27
CA HIS A 285 1.73 7.95 2.51
C HIS A 285 0.86 8.85 1.61
N HIS A 286 -0.44 8.55 1.43
CA HIS A 286 -1.42 9.45 0.84
C HIS A 286 -1.99 10.46 1.85
N ALA A 287 -1.89 10.21 3.14
CA ALA A 287 -2.50 11.00 4.20
C ALA A 287 -1.49 11.92 4.90
N TRP A 288 -1.11 13.03 4.29
CA TRP A 288 -0.15 14.00 4.84
C TRP A 288 -0.66 15.44 4.81
N ARG A 289 -0.10 16.31 5.66
CA ARG A 289 -0.49 17.72 5.70
C ARG A 289 0.26 18.52 4.65
N THR A 290 -0.50 19.19 3.79
CA THR A 290 0.07 20.10 2.79
C THR A 290 0.54 21.39 3.50
N ASN A 291 1.81 21.75 3.31
CA ASN A 291 2.33 22.99 3.85
C ASN A 291 1.82 24.20 3.03
N THR A 292 0.81 24.91 3.54
CA THR A 292 0.15 26.04 2.86
C THR A 292 1.07 27.25 2.66
N GLU A 293 2.13 27.39 3.47
CA GLU A 293 3.08 28.50 3.35
C GLU A 293 4.07 28.32 2.19
N ALA A 294 4.31 27.07 1.75
CA ALA A 294 5.21 26.78 0.62
C ALA A 294 4.53 26.97 -0.75
N THR A 295 3.21 27.16 -0.80
CA THR A 295 2.41 27.16 -2.05
C THR A 295 2.56 28.42 -2.91
N GLY A 296 3.25 29.48 -2.45
CA GLY A 296 3.36 30.75 -3.18
C GLY A 296 4.32 30.78 -4.38
N LYS A 297 5.22 29.80 -4.55
CA LYS A 297 6.32 29.88 -5.55
C LYS A 297 6.55 28.65 -6.44
N TYR A 298 5.87 27.52 -6.21
CA TYR A 298 6.07 26.30 -6.99
C TYR A 298 4.79 25.88 -7.71
N LYS A 299 4.84 25.79 -9.05
CA LYS A 299 3.75 25.18 -9.82
C LYS A 299 3.94 23.66 -9.75
N ARG A 300 3.06 22.98 -9.01
CA ARG A 300 3.01 21.52 -8.96
C ARG A 300 2.69 20.96 -10.36
N THR A 301 3.24 19.81 -10.70
CA THR A 301 2.85 19.01 -11.87
C THR A 301 1.43 18.47 -11.71
N GLY A 302 0.83 17.92 -12.76
CA GLY A 302 -0.52 17.36 -12.70
C GLY A 302 -0.65 16.32 -11.58
N SER A 303 0.23 15.32 -11.55
CA SER A 303 0.22 14.23 -10.55
C SER A 303 0.50 14.71 -9.11
N GLU A 304 1.42 15.64 -8.92
CA GLU A 304 1.69 16.24 -7.59
C GLU A 304 0.50 17.05 -7.07
N LYS A 305 -0.28 17.65 -7.97
CA LYS A 305 -1.50 18.37 -7.62
C LYS A 305 -2.58 17.41 -7.15
N ASP A 306 -2.78 16.32 -7.87
CA ASP A 306 -3.75 15.29 -7.53
C ASP A 306 -3.43 14.65 -6.17
N SER A 307 -2.18 14.29 -5.93
CA SER A 307 -1.72 13.73 -4.64
C SER A 307 -1.89 14.74 -3.48
N ALA A 308 -1.69 16.02 -3.72
CA ALA A 308 -1.91 17.05 -2.71
C ALA A 308 -3.39 17.31 -2.41
N GLU A 309 -4.27 17.17 -3.41
CA GLU A 309 -5.70 17.25 -3.24
C GLU A 309 -6.22 16.05 -2.43
N GLU A 310 -5.80 14.84 -2.77
CA GLU A 310 -6.08 13.62 -2.04
C GLU A 310 -5.67 13.74 -0.56
N ALA A 311 -4.41 14.10 -0.31
CA ALA A 311 -3.88 14.28 1.05
C ALA A 311 -4.67 15.34 1.84
N THR A 312 -5.06 16.42 1.18
CA THR A 312 -5.84 17.52 1.80
C THR A 312 -7.25 17.05 2.18
N ILE A 313 -7.91 16.27 1.32
CA ILE A 313 -9.23 15.72 1.60
C ILE A 313 -9.15 14.70 2.73
N TRP A 314 -8.19 13.78 2.64
CA TRP A 314 -8.04 12.72 3.63
C TRP A 314 -7.79 13.28 5.03
N VAL A 315 -6.71 14.02 5.21
CA VAL A 315 -6.34 14.56 6.52
C VAL A 315 -7.32 15.62 7.00
N GLY A 316 -7.79 16.50 6.11
CA GLY A 316 -8.78 17.52 6.46
C GLY A 316 -10.13 16.93 6.87
N GLY A 317 -10.53 15.80 6.29
CA GLY A 317 -11.70 15.04 6.73
C GLY A 317 -11.53 14.47 8.15
N LEU A 318 -10.34 13.93 8.44
CA LEU A 318 -9.99 13.46 9.79
C LEU A 318 -9.98 14.60 10.80
N ASP A 319 -9.46 15.79 10.44
CA ASP A 319 -9.51 16.98 11.31
C ASP A 319 -10.96 17.35 11.67
N LYS A 320 -11.86 17.35 10.71
CA LYS A 320 -13.30 17.62 10.96
C LYS A 320 -13.94 16.57 11.87
N ILE A 321 -13.60 15.30 11.71
CA ILE A 321 -14.05 14.24 12.62
C ILE A 321 -13.48 14.48 14.02
N HIS A 322 -12.20 14.85 14.13
CA HIS A 322 -11.56 15.13 15.40
C HIS A 322 -12.22 16.29 16.14
N GLU A 323 -12.50 17.39 15.46
CA GLU A 323 -13.19 18.57 16.01
C GLU A 323 -14.55 18.22 16.63
N GLN A 324 -15.28 17.31 16.02
CA GLN A 324 -16.65 16.97 16.44
C GLN A 324 -16.72 15.80 17.41
N ARG A 325 -15.83 14.80 17.29
CA ARG A 325 -15.93 13.52 18.03
C ARG A 325 -14.67 13.16 18.80
N GLY A 326 -13.55 13.77 18.49
CA GLY A 326 -12.23 13.38 18.99
C GLY A 326 -11.71 12.13 18.28
N ILE A 327 -10.49 12.20 17.79
CA ILE A 327 -9.68 11.05 17.41
C ILE A 327 -8.73 10.81 18.57
N LEU A 328 -8.84 9.62 19.17
CA LEU A 328 -8.01 9.23 20.30
C LEU A 328 -6.56 9.03 19.82
N LYS A 329 -6.41 8.31 18.72
CA LYS A 329 -5.13 7.99 18.11
C LYS A 329 -5.31 7.62 16.64
N CYS A 330 -4.34 7.95 15.82
CA CYS A 330 -4.29 7.58 14.43
C CYS A 330 -3.08 6.66 14.20
N PHE A 331 -3.33 5.47 13.67
CA PHE A 331 -2.35 4.46 13.33
C PHE A 331 -2.17 4.43 11.83
N ASP A 332 -0.96 4.77 11.39
CA ASP A 332 -0.59 4.82 9.98
C ASP A 332 0.21 3.57 9.61
N LEU A 333 -0.16 2.93 8.51
CA LEU A 333 0.57 1.80 7.94
C LEU A 333 0.98 2.13 6.51
N SER A 334 2.26 2.04 6.21
CA SER A 334 2.77 2.28 4.86
C SER A 334 4.11 1.58 4.65
N ALA A 335 4.37 1.16 3.41
CA ALA A 335 5.69 0.69 3.00
C ALA A 335 6.64 1.86 2.72
N THR A 336 6.10 2.98 2.27
CA THR A 336 6.83 4.15 1.78
C THR A 336 6.29 5.45 2.41
N PRO A 337 6.42 5.66 3.73
CA PRO A 337 5.83 6.79 4.44
C PRO A 337 6.59 8.09 4.17
N PHE A 338 6.52 8.58 2.94
CA PHE A 338 7.13 9.82 2.49
C PHE A 338 6.08 10.87 2.13
N THR A 339 6.43 12.13 2.34
CA THR A 339 5.65 13.28 1.87
C THR A 339 6.42 13.97 0.75
N PRO A 340 5.77 14.45 -0.32
CA PRO A 340 6.42 15.28 -1.31
C PRO A 340 7.01 16.55 -0.66
N SER A 341 8.32 16.75 -0.76
CA SER A 341 9.02 17.82 -0.02
C SER A 341 8.76 19.22 -0.55
N GLY A 342 8.16 19.36 -1.73
CA GLY A 342 7.88 20.65 -2.38
C GLY A 342 9.13 21.48 -2.73
N LYS A 343 10.34 20.95 -2.56
CA LYS A 343 11.60 21.54 -2.98
C LYS A 343 11.95 21.08 -4.39
N LYS A 344 12.61 21.94 -5.16
CA LYS A 344 13.08 21.66 -6.54
C LYS A 344 13.96 20.40 -6.68
N SER A 345 14.36 19.75 -5.59
CA SER A 345 15.29 18.63 -5.53
C SER A 345 14.63 17.25 -5.66
N GLY A 346 13.31 17.14 -5.75
CA GLY A 346 12.65 15.83 -5.84
C GLY A 346 12.87 14.91 -4.62
N GLU A 347 13.29 15.47 -3.49
CA GLU A 347 13.49 14.72 -2.25
C GLU A 347 12.18 14.70 -1.46
N ASP A 348 11.59 13.52 -1.35
CA ASP A 348 10.47 13.29 -0.45
C ASP A 348 10.96 13.27 0.99
N ALA A 349 10.19 13.88 1.90
CA ALA A 349 10.52 13.87 3.31
C ALA A 349 9.88 12.67 4.00
N LEU A 350 10.65 11.91 4.75
CA LEU A 350 10.14 10.81 5.54
C LEU A 350 9.19 11.32 6.64
N PHE A 351 8.15 10.57 6.96
CA PHE A 351 7.28 10.86 8.11
C PHE A 351 8.07 10.91 9.41
N THR A 352 7.88 11.97 10.20
CA THR A 352 8.58 12.17 11.46
C THR A 352 7.99 11.36 12.63
N TRP A 353 6.81 10.77 12.44
CA TRP A 353 6.08 9.96 13.44
C TRP A 353 6.17 8.45 13.22
N ILE A 354 7.25 7.98 12.56
CA ILE A 354 7.52 6.55 12.43
C ILE A 354 8.00 5.99 13.77
N VAL A 355 7.36 4.91 14.21
CA VAL A 355 7.64 4.26 15.48
C VAL A 355 8.18 2.83 15.35
N SER A 356 7.95 2.18 14.21
CA SER A 356 8.53 0.88 13.87
C SER A 356 8.92 0.82 12.40
N ASP A 357 9.93 0.02 12.06
CA ASP A 357 10.48 -0.10 10.72
C ASP A 357 10.86 -1.54 10.38
N PHE A 358 10.27 -2.07 9.31
CA PHE A 358 10.66 -3.32 8.66
C PHE A 358 10.64 -3.09 7.15
N GLY A 359 11.82 -2.75 6.60
CA GLY A 359 11.97 -2.30 5.22
C GLY A 359 11.96 -3.43 4.20
N LEU A 360 12.05 -3.04 2.92
CA LEU A 360 12.05 -4.00 1.80
C LEU A 360 13.24 -4.97 1.89
N ASN A 361 14.43 -4.50 2.27
CA ASN A 361 15.60 -5.34 2.41
C ASN A 361 15.42 -6.40 3.50
N ASP A 362 14.84 -6.02 4.65
CA ASP A 362 14.54 -6.96 5.73
C ASP A 362 13.51 -8.01 5.28
N ALA A 363 12.53 -7.61 4.47
CA ALA A 363 11.51 -8.50 3.93
C ALA A 363 12.09 -9.48 2.88
N ILE A 364 13.02 -9.04 2.03
CA ILE A 364 13.76 -9.89 1.08
C ILE A 364 14.64 -10.89 1.84
N GLU A 365 15.43 -10.40 2.78
CA GLU A 365 16.36 -11.19 3.58
C GLU A 365 15.66 -12.22 4.49
N SER A 366 14.39 -11.99 4.79
CA SER A 366 13.51 -12.90 5.54
C SER A 366 12.62 -13.78 4.64
N GLY A 367 12.72 -13.65 3.32
CA GLY A 367 11.93 -14.44 2.37
C GLY A 367 10.43 -14.10 2.34
N LEU A 368 10.02 -12.94 2.85
CA LEU A 368 8.62 -12.50 2.87
C LEU A 368 8.15 -11.92 1.53
N VAL A 369 9.07 -11.42 0.73
CA VAL A 369 8.79 -10.88 -0.60
C VAL A 369 9.65 -11.55 -1.65
N LYS A 370 9.15 -11.62 -2.88
CA LYS A 370 9.89 -12.14 -4.03
C LYS A 370 11.14 -11.29 -4.27
N THR A 371 12.25 -11.95 -4.56
CA THR A 371 13.47 -11.27 -4.97
C THR A 371 13.34 -10.78 -6.40
N PRO A 372 13.48 -9.48 -6.66
CA PRO A 372 13.50 -8.98 -8.03
C PRO A 372 14.75 -9.49 -8.76
N ARG A 373 14.55 -9.97 -9.97
CA ARG A 373 15.64 -10.36 -10.88
C ARG A 373 15.64 -9.41 -12.06
N VAL A 374 16.81 -9.03 -12.51
CA VAL A 374 16.99 -8.20 -13.71
C VAL A 374 17.47 -9.10 -14.82
N VAL A 375 16.82 -9.05 -15.99
CA VAL A 375 17.28 -9.78 -17.18
C VAL A 375 18.61 -9.19 -17.63
N VAL A 376 19.67 -9.97 -17.49
CA VAL A 376 21.02 -9.63 -17.93
C VAL A 376 21.42 -10.64 -18.99
N ARG A 377 21.45 -10.25 -20.26
CA ARG A 377 22.01 -11.10 -21.31
C ARG A 377 23.54 -10.95 -21.29
N ASP A 378 24.24 -12.04 -21.11
CA ASP A 378 25.70 -12.09 -21.22
C ASP A 378 26.10 -12.29 -22.68
N ASP A 379 26.04 -11.24 -23.48
CA ASP A 379 26.77 -11.19 -24.75
C ASP A 379 28.21 -10.87 -24.42
N SER A 380 29.01 -11.91 -24.17
CA SER A 380 30.36 -11.86 -23.61
C SER A 380 31.38 -10.99 -24.36
N GLU A 381 31.05 -10.45 -25.52
CA GLU A 381 31.90 -9.57 -26.32
C GLU A 381 31.44 -8.10 -26.38
N ARG A 382 30.27 -7.76 -25.88
CA ARG A 382 29.76 -6.37 -25.88
C ARG A 382 29.49 -5.88 -24.46
N THR A 383 30.51 -5.27 -23.93
CA THR A 383 30.56 -4.16 -22.99
C THR A 383 29.40 -4.00 -21.96
N LYS A 384 29.78 -3.61 -20.75
CA LYS A 384 28.93 -3.10 -19.66
C LYS A 384 27.77 -2.18 -20.12
N GLU A 385 27.89 -1.53 -21.25
CA GLU A 385 26.91 -0.63 -21.86
C GLU A 385 25.61 -1.31 -22.31
N LEU A 386 25.65 -2.55 -22.81
CA LEU A 386 24.40 -3.25 -23.23
C LEU A 386 23.58 -3.78 -22.04
N LYS A 387 24.26 -4.22 -20.99
CA LYS A 387 23.59 -4.63 -19.72
C LYS A 387 22.86 -3.47 -19.07
N SER A 388 23.47 -2.28 -19.09
CA SER A 388 22.87 -1.07 -18.59
C SER A 388 21.71 -0.57 -19.49
N ARG A 389 21.79 -0.80 -20.79
CA ARG A 389 20.80 -0.41 -21.78
C ARG A 389 19.44 -1.08 -21.57
N LEU A 390 19.38 -2.39 -21.34
CA LEU A 390 18.11 -3.10 -21.11
C LEU A 390 17.49 -2.78 -19.75
N TYR A 391 18.30 -2.62 -18.73
CA TYR A 391 17.82 -2.24 -17.40
C TYR A 391 17.25 -0.82 -17.35
N HIS A 392 17.84 0.11 -18.08
CA HIS A 392 17.39 1.49 -18.22
C HIS A 392 16.88 1.78 -19.65
N ILE A 393 16.15 0.84 -20.23
CA ILE A 393 15.68 0.94 -21.62
C ILE A 393 14.91 2.24 -21.88
N TYR A 394 14.16 2.72 -20.91
CA TYR A 394 13.42 3.99 -20.97
C TYR A 394 14.34 5.23 -21.05
N ALA A 395 15.61 5.09 -20.73
CA ALA A 395 16.61 6.18 -20.77
C ALA A 395 17.48 6.13 -22.05
N ASP A 396 17.37 5.06 -22.86
CA ASP A 396 18.01 4.99 -24.17
C ASP A 396 17.45 6.06 -25.09
N ASP A 397 18.30 6.80 -25.80
CA ASP A 397 17.88 7.99 -26.56
C ASP A 397 16.82 7.64 -27.62
N GLU A 398 16.96 6.51 -28.32
CA GLU A 398 16.02 6.06 -29.35
C GLU A 398 14.64 5.71 -28.71
N VAL A 399 14.66 4.98 -27.61
CA VAL A 399 13.42 4.58 -26.91
C VAL A 399 12.78 5.78 -26.24
N LYS A 400 13.56 6.59 -25.49
CA LYS A 400 13.08 7.75 -24.75
C LYS A 400 12.38 8.77 -25.64
N ASP A 401 12.96 9.11 -26.78
CA ASP A 401 12.37 10.08 -27.67
C ASP A 401 11.10 9.54 -28.33
N ASP A 402 11.07 8.25 -28.65
CA ASP A 402 9.92 7.61 -29.27
C ASP A 402 8.74 7.43 -28.29
N ILE A 403 8.96 6.93 -27.08
CA ILE A 403 7.87 6.72 -26.09
C ILE A 403 7.30 8.03 -25.53
N ASN A 404 8.01 9.15 -25.69
CA ASN A 404 7.56 10.48 -25.24
C ASN A 404 6.87 11.31 -26.32
N ARG A 405 6.87 10.87 -27.57
CA ARG A 405 6.15 11.56 -28.67
C ARG A 405 4.67 11.16 -28.74
N LYS A 406 3.87 12.00 -29.36
CA LYS A 406 2.53 11.61 -29.80
C LYS A 406 2.65 10.66 -30.98
N ALA A 407 1.95 9.56 -30.92
CA ALA A 407 1.96 8.53 -31.96
C ALA A 407 0.60 7.86 -32.06
N ASP A 408 0.24 7.37 -33.25
CA ASP A 408 -0.93 6.53 -33.46
C ASP A 408 -0.67 5.11 -32.94
N GLU A 409 -1.71 4.41 -32.51
CA GLU A 409 -1.60 3.05 -31.96
C GLU A 409 -0.97 2.04 -32.93
N THR A 410 -1.11 2.27 -34.24
CA THR A 410 -0.58 1.41 -35.31
C THR A 410 0.89 1.66 -35.61
N GLU A 411 1.47 2.75 -35.11
CA GLU A 411 2.88 3.07 -35.35
C GLU A 411 3.80 2.07 -34.63
N PRO A 412 4.87 1.59 -35.34
CA PRO A 412 5.76 0.58 -34.76
C PRO A 412 6.50 1.11 -33.54
N LEU A 413 6.75 0.20 -32.60
CA LEU A 413 7.65 0.46 -31.46
C LEU A 413 9.12 0.42 -31.93
N PRO A 414 10.05 1.06 -31.20
CA PRO A 414 11.49 0.93 -31.47
C PRO A 414 11.95 -0.54 -31.42
N ASP A 415 12.87 -0.92 -32.31
CA ASP A 415 13.40 -2.28 -32.41
C ASP A 415 14.02 -2.76 -31.08
N LEU A 416 14.70 -1.87 -30.35
CA LEU A 416 15.27 -2.19 -29.06
C LEU A 416 14.19 -2.60 -28.05
N LEU A 417 13.03 -1.93 -28.06
CA LEU A 417 11.91 -2.23 -27.18
C LEU A 417 11.22 -3.56 -27.57
N ILE A 418 11.04 -3.81 -28.86
CA ILE A 418 10.52 -5.09 -29.36
C ILE A 418 11.44 -6.25 -28.94
N ASN A 419 12.76 -6.09 -29.10
CA ASN A 419 13.73 -7.09 -28.67
C ASN A 419 13.73 -7.33 -27.16
N ALA A 420 13.54 -6.28 -26.36
CA ALA A 420 13.42 -6.41 -24.91
C ALA A 420 12.17 -7.20 -24.50
N TYR A 421 11.04 -6.96 -25.15
CA TYR A 421 9.82 -7.74 -24.95
C TYR A 421 9.99 -9.19 -25.37
N TYR A 422 10.68 -9.44 -26.48
CA TYR A 422 10.98 -10.80 -26.91
C TYR A 422 11.79 -11.55 -25.86
N LEU A 423 12.87 -10.96 -25.35
CA LEU A 423 13.73 -11.56 -24.32
C LEU A 423 12.97 -11.85 -23.02
N LEU A 424 12.18 -10.87 -22.55
CA LEU A 424 11.37 -11.03 -21.35
C LEU A 424 10.27 -12.08 -21.56
N GLY A 425 9.70 -12.13 -22.79
CA GLY A 425 8.67 -13.08 -23.17
C GLY A 425 9.18 -14.51 -23.27
N GLU A 426 10.43 -14.74 -23.71
CA GLU A 426 11.05 -16.07 -23.68
C GLU A 426 11.18 -16.61 -22.25
N ASP A 427 11.63 -15.79 -21.30
CA ASP A 427 11.72 -16.16 -19.87
C ASP A 427 10.32 -16.39 -19.27
N TRP A 428 9.34 -15.58 -19.66
CA TRP A 428 7.95 -15.78 -19.28
C TRP A 428 7.38 -17.11 -19.82
N GLN A 429 7.70 -17.46 -21.07
CA GLN A 429 7.26 -18.71 -21.69
C GLN A 429 7.86 -19.92 -20.97
N GLU A 430 9.11 -19.85 -20.57
CA GLU A 430 9.75 -20.90 -19.77
C GLU A 430 9.04 -21.06 -18.42
N THR A 431 8.79 -19.95 -17.72
CA THR A 431 8.03 -19.92 -16.47
C THR A 431 6.63 -20.51 -16.63
N LYS A 432 5.93 -20.19 -17.73
CA LYS A 432 4.60 -20.75 -18.02
C LYS A 432 4.66 -22.27 -18.18
N ASN A 433 5.63 -22.77 -18.93
CA ASN A 433 5.80 -24.22 -19.14
C ASN A 433 6.10 -24.94 -17.83
N GLU A 434 6.92 -24.35 -16.94
CA GLU A 434 7.20 -24.89 -15.61
C GLU A 434 5.93 -24.92 -14.74
N TRP A 435 5.12 -23.86 -14.78
CA TRP A 435 3.87 -23.78 -14.02
C TRP A 435 2.85 -24.81 -14.50
N GLU A 436 2.68 -24.97 -15.81
CA GLU A 436 1.82 -25.99 -16.39
C GLU A 436 2.28 -27.40 -16.00
N ALA A 437 3.58 -27.68 -16.07
CA ALA A 437 4.16 -28.95 -15.62
C ALA A 437 3.99 -29.17 -14.10
N GLY A 438 4.00 -28.10 -13.32
CA GLY A 438 3.74 -28.10 -11.88
C GLY A 438 2.26 -28.21 -11.48
N GLY A 439 1.34 -28.22 -12.46
CA GLY A 439 -0.10 -28.35 -12.23
C GLY A 439 -0.79 -27.06 -11.78
N HIS A 440 -0.18 -25.90 -12.00
CA HIS A 440 -0.84 -24.62 -11.76
C HIS A 440 -1.96 -24.41 -12.78
N LYS A 441 -3.14 -24.00 -12.31
CA LYS A 441 -4.32 -23.80 -13.14
C LYS A 441 -4.40 -22.41 -13.76
N VAL A 442 -3.76 -21.43 -13.12
CA VAL A 442 -3.72 -20.04 -13.58
C VAL A 442 -2.35 -19.74 -14.21
N PRO A 443 -2.29 -18.92 -15.26
CA PRO A 443 -1.02 -18.62 -15.92
C PRO A 443 -0.18 -17.62 -15.12
N PRO A 444 1.15 -17.58 -15.34
CA PRO A 444 1.97 -16.45 -14.90
C PRO A 444 1.58 -15.20 -15.67
N VAL A 445 1.71 -14.03 -15.05
CA VAL A 445 1.32 -12.74 -15.63
C VAL A 445 2.54 -11.88 -15.88
N MET A 446 2.63 -11.33 -17.11
CA MET A 446 3.54 -10.25 -17.46
C MET A 446 2.84 -8.89 -17.30
N ILE A 447 3.52 -7.92 -16.69
CA ILE A 447 3.03 -6.55 -16.60
C ILE A 447 3.92 -5.62 -17.39
N THR A 448 3.29 -4.71 -18.13
CA THR A 448 3.94 -3.53 -18.67
C THR A 448 3.42 -2.28 -17.97
N VAL A 449 4.31 -1.45 -17.45
CA VAL A 449 4.01 -0.12 -16.94
C VAL A 449 4.50 0.91 -17.96
N ALA A 450 3.58 1.47 -18.72
CA ALA A 450 3.87 2.47 -19.74
C ALA A 450 3.82 3.90 -19.16
N ASN A 451 4.62 4.79 -19.70
CA ASN A 451 4.67 6.18 -19.29
C ASN A 451 3.46 7.02 -19.77
N ARG A 452 2.76 6.57 -20.81
CA ARG A 452 1.65 7.31 -21.46
C ARG A 452 0.63 6.37 -22.10
N THR A 453 -0.58 6.88 -22.31
CA THR A 453 -1.68 6.15 -22.95
C THR A 453 -1.33 5.77 -24.41
N GLU A 454 -0.72 6.68 -25.17
CA GLU A 454 -0.31 6.40 -26.56
C GLU A 454 0.71 5.25 -26.63
N THR A 455 1.68 5.23 -25.70
CA THR A 455 2.66 4.14 -25.60
C THR A 455 1.98 2.83 -25.22
N SER A 456 1.08 2.85 -24.25
CA SER A 456 0.28 1.68 -23.84
C SER A 456 -0.52 1.10 -25.01
N SER A 457 -1.19 1.93 -25.80
CA SER A 457 -1.98 1.50 -26.96
C SER A 457 -1.10 0.87 -28.06
N ARG A 458 0.07 1.46 -28.36
CA ARG A 458 1.04 0.90 -29.31
C ARG A 458 1.57 -0.45 -28.86
N ILE A 459 1.85 -0.61 -27.56
CA ILE A 459 2.31 -1.89 -27.00
C ILE A 459 1.21 -2.94 -27.12
N LYS A 460 -0.03 -2.59 -26.76
CA LYS A 460 -1.16 -3.51 -26.93
C LYS A 460 -1.32 -3.92 -28.39
N TYR A 461 -1.31 -2.95 -29.32
CA TYR A 461 -1.37 -3.22 -30.75
C TYR A 461 -0.25 -4.16 -31.21
N ALA A 462 0.97 -3.99 -30.69
CA ALA A 462 2.10 -4.85 -31.05
C ALA A 462 1.90 -6.31 -30.58
N PHE A 463 1.34 -6.51 -29.40
CA PHE A 463 0.99 -7.87 -28.92
C PHE A 463 -0.20 -8.45 -29.72
N ASP A 464 -1.29 -7.72 -29.86
CA ASP A 464 -2.50 -8.18 -30.54
C ASP A 464 -2.27 -8.55 -32.02
N HIS A 465 -1.26 -7.94 -32.66
CA HIS A 465 -0.91 -8.17 -34.07
C HIS A 465 0.37 -8.99 -34.27
N ASN A 466 0.78 -9.76 -33.26
CA ASN A 466 1.94 -10.66 -33.33
C ASN A 466 3.25 -9.97 -33.79
N LYS A 467 3.46 -8.72 -33.39
CA LYS A 467 4.73 -8.00 -33.65
C LYS A 467 5.83 -8.42 -32.67
N ILE A 468 5.42 -8.91 -31.50
CA ILE A 468 6.28 -9.53 -30.51
C ILE A 468 6.13 -11.04 -30.69
N LEU A 469 7.24 -11.74 -31.02
CA LEU A 469 7.22 -13.12 -31.48
C LEU A 469 7.06 -14.15 -30.33
N ILE A 470 6.13 -13.90 -29.40
CA ILE A 470 5.75 -14.83 -28.32
C ILE A 470 4.24 -15.10 -28.43
N PRO A 471 3.84 -16.16 -29.17
CA PRO A 471 2.43 -16.40 -29.50
C PRO A 471 1.47 -16.41 -28.32
N ASP A 472 1.89 -16.99 -27.20
CA ASP A 472 1.04 -17.10 -26.00
C ASP A 472 0.73 -15.76 -25.34
N LEU A 473 1.63 -14.77 -25.47
CA LEU A 473 1.41 -13.38 -25.01
C LEU A 473 0.64 -12.53 -26.01
N CYS A 474 0.59 -12.98 -27.28
CA CYS A 474 -0.08 -12.26 -28.38
C CYS A 474 -1.55 -12.67 -28.53
N ASN A 475 -2.22 -12.95 -27.43
CA ASN A 475 -3.64 -13.27 -27.39
C ASN A 475 -4.43 -12.06 -26.86
N PRO A 476 -5.26 -11.39 -27.69
CA PRO A 476 -6.05 -10.23 -27.28
C PRO A 476 -6.99 -10.52 -26.10
N ASP A 477 -7.60 -11.72 -26.06
CA ASP A 477 -8.54 -12.11 -25.01
C ASP A 477 -7.88 -12.33 -23.64
N LYS A 478 -6.55 -12.53 -23.63
CA LYS A 478 -5.73 -12.71 -22.43
C LYS A 478 -4.86 -11.49 -22.11
N THR A 479 -5.03 -10.41 -22.86
CA THR A 479 -4.30 -9.16 -22.72
C THR A 479 -5.21 -8.05 -22.21
N LEU A 480 -4.97 -7.59 -20.99
CA LEU A 480 -5.73 -6.52 -20.34
C LEU A 480 -4.99 -5.19 -20.47
N GLN A 481 -5.63 -4.19 -21.06
CA GLN A 481 -5.13 -2.81 -21.06
C GLN A 481 -5.87 -2.00 -20.02
N ILE A 482 -5.11 -1.33 -19.14
CA ILE A 482 -5.62 -0.53 -18.05
C ILE A 482 -5.28 0.94 -18.28
N ASP A 483 -6.31 1.75 -18.49
CA ASP A 483 -6.17 3.20 -18.39
C ASP A 483 -6.36 3.61 -16.93
N SER A 484 -5.31 4.15 -16.32
CA SER A 484 -5.35 4.59 -14.92
C SER A 484 -6.39 5.70 -14.67
N GLY A 485 -6.75 6.49 -15.69
CA GLY A 485 -7.82 7.50 -15.59
C GLY A 485 -9.21 6.85 -15.47
N VAL A 486 -9.46 5.80 -16.23
CA VAL A 486 -10.72 5.03 -16.14
C VAL A 486 -10.83 4.29 -14.82
N LEU A 487 -9.73 3.67 -14.38
CA LEU A 487 -9.69 2.95 -13.11
C LEU A 487 -9.87 3.90 -11.92
N LYS A 488 -9.16 5.03 -11.89
CA LYS A 488 -9.35 6.07 -10.85
C LYS A 488 -10.77 6.61 -10.82
N SER A 489 -11.42 6.78 -11.98
CA SER A 489 -12.81 7.20 -12.04
C SER A 489 -13.75 6.16 -11.42
N ALA A 490 -13.50 4.87 -11.66
CA ALA A 490 -14.27 3.79 -11.03
C ALA A 490 -14.01 3.70 -9.51
N GLU A 491 -12.77 3.90 -9.07
CA GLU A 491 -12.38 3.87 -7.65
C GLU A 491 -12.89 5.07 -6.84
N SER A 492 -13.14 6.21 -7.50
CA SER A 492 -13.65 7.43 -6.85
C SER A 492 -15.15 7.40 -6.53
N GLU A 493 -15.88 6.41 -7.02
CA GLU A 493 -17.31 6.30 -6.76
C GLU A 493 -17.61 5.71 -5.37
N THR A 494 -18.69 6.21 -4.75
CA THR A 494 -19.03 5.89 -3.36
C THR A 494 -19.87 4.63 -3.19
N GLU A 495 -20.36 4.05 -4.29
CA GLU A 495 -21.24 2.87 -4.26
C GLU A 495 -20.76 1.81 -5.25
N ASP A 496 -20.65 0.57 -4.78
CA ASP A 496 -20.41 -0.60 -5.63
C ASP A 496 -21.63 -0.81 -6.55
N VAL A 497 -21.40 -0.93 -7.85
CA VAL A 497 -22.45 -1.29 -8.82
C VAL A 497 -22.40 -2.80 -8.97
N GLU A 498 -23.40 -3.50 -8.46
CA GLU A 498 -23.53 -4.92 -8.73
C GLU A 498 -23.74 -5.16 -10.23
N ILE A 499 -22.77 -5.79 -10.86
CA ILE A 499 -22.89 -6.28 -12.24
C ILE A 499 -23.23 -7.77 -12.16
N ILE A 500 -24.47 -8.11 -12.44
CA ILE A 500 -24.87 -9.50 -12.60
C ILE A 500 -24.48 -9.92 -14.03
N VAL A 501 -23.32 -10.54 -14.18
CA VAL A 501 -22.94 -11.19 -15.43
C VAL A 501 -23.59 -12.57 -15.44
N GLN A 502 -24.71 -12.73 -16.14
CA GLN A 502 -25.22 -14.05 -16.49
C GLN A 502 -24.33 -14.60 -17.61
N SER A 503 -23.54 -15.60 -17.27
CA SER A 503 -22.68 -16.31 -18.22
C SER A 503 -23.52 -17.24 -19.10
N ASP A 504 -23.96 -16.74 -20.25
CA ASP A 504 -24.24 -17.57 -21.41
C ASP A 504 -23.03 -17.46 -22.35
N GLU A 505 -22.40 -18.58 -22.65
CA GLU A 505 -21.04 -18.68 -23.24
C GLU A 505 -20.87 -18.15 -24.68
N ASP A 506 -21.88 -17.53 -25.30
CA ASP A 506 -21.84 -17.22 -26.74
C ASP A 506 -21.92 -15.73 -27.14
N ASP A 507 -21.94 -14.75 -26.20
CA ASP A 507 -22.25 -13.35 -26.55
C ASP A 507 -21.32 -12.28 -25.94
N SER A 508 -20.02 -12.54 -25.76
CA SER A 508 -19.10 -11.58 -25.07
C SER A 508 -18.92 -10.23 -25.80
N GLU A 509 -18.95 -10.19 -27.11
CA GLU A 509 -18.87 -8.92 -27.88
C GLU A 509 -20.16 -8.11 -27.87
N GLU A 510 -21.35 -8.74 -27.84
CA GLU A 510 -22.64 -8.06 -27.76
C GLU A 510 -22.92 -7.47 -26.36
N ILE A 511 -22.39 -8.09 -25.29
CA ILE A 511 -22.58 -7.61 -23.92
C ILE A 511 -21.80 -6.30 -23.69
N SER A 512 -20.57 -6.22 -24.21
CA SER A 512 -19.73 -5.02 -24.07
C SER A 512 -20.37 -3.76 -24.72
N SER A 513 -21.10 -3.92 -25.81
CA SER A 513 -21.75 -2.80 -26.50
C SER A 513 -23.00 -2.27 -25.78
N LYS A 514 -23.55 -3.00 -24.82
CA LYS A 514 -24.78 -2.63 -24.07
C LYS A 514 -24.49 -2.02 -22.70
N LEU A 515 -23.23 -2.13 -22.19
CA LEU A 515 -22.86 -1.61 -20.88
C LEU A 515 -22.67 -0.10 -20.89
N THR A 516 -23.08 0.57 -19.83
CA THR A 516 -22.74 1.99 -19.61
C THR A 516 -21.25 2.13 -19.34
N LYS A 517 -20.67 3.32 -19.57
CA LYS A 517 -19.25 3.60 -19.24
C LYS A 517 -18.91 3.24 -17.80
N LYS A 518 -19.83 3.46 -16.87
CA LYS A 518 -19.67 3.11 -15.45
C LYS A 518 -19.58 1.60 -15.25
N GLN A 519 -20.46 0.83 -15.87
CA GLN A 519 -20.44 -0.63 -15.80
C GLN A 519 -19.19 -1.23 -16.45
N GLN A 520 -18.71 -0.63 -17.56
CA GLN A 520 -17.45 -1.04 -18.19
C GLN A 520 -16.24 -0.79 -17.28
N ALA A 521 -16.20 0.37 -16.62
CA ALA A 521 -15.13 0.70 -15.67
C ALA A 521 -15.15 -0.24 -14.46
N GLU A 522 -16.33 -0.58 -13.93
CA GLU A 522 -16.47 -1.52 -12.82
C GLU A 522 -16.09 -2.94 -13.22
N LEU A 523 -16.50 -3.40 -14.41
CA LEU A 523 -16.08 -4.71 -14.93
C LEU A 523 -14.56 -4.79 -15.10
N LEU A 524 -13.95 -3.71 -15.62
CA LEU A 524 -12.49 -3.60 -15.71
C LEU A 524 -11.83 -3.70 -14.34
N ARG A 525 -12.33 -2.99 -13.34
CA ARG A 525 -11.85 -3.05 -11.96
C ARG A 525 -11.93 -4.47 -11.40
N GLN A 526 -13.08 -5.13 -11.52
CA GLN A 526 -13.27 -6.51 -11.04
C GLN A 526 -12.34 -7.48 -11.75
N THR A 527 -12.14 -7.33 -13.07
CA THR A 527 -11.19 -8.17 -13.81
C THR A 527 -9.76 -7.97 -13.29
N VAL A 528 -9.35 -6.71 -13.07
CA VAL A 528 -8.03 -6.37 -12.52
C VAL A 528 -7.83 -6.99 -11.14
N ASP A 529 -8.81 -6.87 -10.25
CA ASP A 529 -8.75 -7.36 -8.86
C ASP A 529 -8.72 -8.90 -8.77
N THR A 530 -9.14 -9.57 -9.83
CA THR A 530 -9.25 -11.03 -9.86
C THR A 530 -8.19 -11.71 -10.74
N VAL A 531 -7.23 -10.94 -11.29
CA VAL A 531 -6.11 -11.49 -12.07
C VAL A 531 -5.38 -12.58 -11.29
N GLY A 532 -5.30 -13.76 -11.89
CA GLY A 532 -4.63 -14.93 -11.31
C GLY A 532 -5.40 -15.64 -10.20
N LYS A 533 -6.70 -15.38 -10.05
CA LYS A 533 -7.58 -16.13 -9.13
C LYS A 533 -8.41 -17.12 -9.90
N GLU A 534 -8.33 -18.38 -9.48
CA GLU A 534 -9.09 -19.50 -10.09
C GLU A 534 -10.62 -19.27 -9.95
N GLY A 535 -11.36 -19.47 -11.04
CA GLY A 535 -12.81 -19.32 -11.08
C GLY A 535 -13.33 -17.89 -11.18
N GLU A 536 -12.44 -16.90 -11.31
CA GLU A 536 -12.79 -15.48 -11.36
C GLU A 536 -12.54 -14.88 -12.76
N LEU A 537 -13.08 -13.68 -13.00
CA LEU A 537 -13.00 -12.99 -14.31
C LEU A 537 -11.58 -12.84 -14.86
N GLY A 538 -10.61 -12.59 -13.99
CA GLY A 538 -9.20 -12.39 -14.35
C GLY A 538 -8.37 -13.67 -14.42
N GLU A 539 -8.96 -14.87 -14.30
CA GLU A 539 -8.26 -16.15 -14.22
C GLU A 539 -7.26 -16.38 -15.36
N GLN A 540 -7.68 -16.09 -16.58
CA GLN A 540 -6.91 -16.39 -17.80
C GLN A 540 -6.03 -15.24 -18.30
N VAL A 541 -6.01 -14.11 -17.58
CA VAL A 541 -5.17 -12.97 -17.96
C VAL A 541 -3.69 -13.32 -17.88
N GLN A 542 -2.95 -13.08 -18.96
CA GLN A 542 -1.52 -13.38 -19.09
C GLN A 542 -0.66 -12.12 -19.25
N ASN A 543 -1.25 -11.07 -19.82
CA ASN A 543 -0.54 -9.83 -20.12
C ASN A 543 -1.37 -8.63 -19.64
N VAL A 544 -0.77 -7.78 -18.82
CA VAL A 544 -1.40 -6.55 -18.31
C VAL A 544 -0.58 -5.36 -18.75
N ILE A 545 -1.19 -4.45 -19.49
CA ILE A 545 -0.55 -3.21 -19.97
C ILE A 545 -1.22 -2.04 -19.31
N SER A 546 -0.49 -1.32 -18.46
CA SER A 546 -1.01 -0.21 -17.64
C SER A 546 -0.29 1.09 -17.95
N VAL A 547 -0.99 2.21 -17.80
CA VAL A 547 -0.40 3.56 -17.80
C VAL A 547 -0.22 4.02 -16.38
N GLY A 548 1.02 4.25 -15.98
CA GLY A 548 1.37 4.55 -14.59
C GLY A 548 1.31 3.31 -13.70
N MET A 549 1.44 3.49 -12.40
CA MET A 549 1.30 2.39 -11.46
C MET A 549 -0.13 1.85 -11.49
N LEU A 550 -0.25 0.53 -11.49
CA LEU A 550 -1.51 -0.14 -11.15
C LEU A 550 -2.01 0.39 -9.81
N SER A 551 -3.32 0.42 -9.62
CA SER A 551 -3.90 0.92 -8.37
C SER A 551 -3.24 0.27 -7.16
N GLU A 552 -2.96 1.06 -6.16
CA GLU A 552 -2.43 0.55 -4.90
C GLU A 552 -3.38 -0.48 -4.30
N GLY A 553 -2.80 -1.51 -3.70
CA GLY A 553 -3.56 -2.63 -3.18
C GLY A 553 -3.79 -3.78 -4.17
N TRP A 554 -3.37 -3.66 -5.44
CA TRP A 554 -3.41 -4.79 -6.36
C TRP A 554 -2.45 -5.89 -5.90
N ASP A 555 -2.98 -7.09 -5.69
CA ASP A 555 -2.26 -8.25 -5.13
C ASP A 555 -2.44 -9.48 -6.02
N ALA A 556 -1.86 -9.41 -7.22
CA ALA A 556 -1.83 -10.57 -8.11
C ALA A 556 -0.58 -11.40 -7.82
N LYS A 557 -0.75 -12.52 -7.13
CA LYS A 557 0.34 -13.44 -6.76
C LYS A 557 1.00 -14.11 -7.97
N THR A 558 0.32 -14.09 -9.11
CA THR A 558 0.75 -14.72 -10.37
C THR A 558 1.66 -13.83 -11.22
N VAL A 559 1.90 -12.59 -10.83
CA VAL A 559 2.85 -11.71 -11.51
C VAL A 559 4.26 -12.22 -11.36
N THR A 560 4.91 -12.46 -12.49
CA THR A 560 6.28 -12.99 -12.57
C THR A 560 7.23 -12.05 -13.31
N HIS A 561 6.73 -11.32 -14.31
CA HIS A 561 7.54 -10.49 -15.20
C HIS A 561 7.03 -9.06 -15.25
N ILE A 562 7.94 -8.07 -15.24
CA ILE A 562 7.58 -6.65 -15.25
C ILE A 562 8.49 -5.90 -16.25
N MET A 563 7.85 -5.15 -17.16
CA MET A 563 8.50 -4.17 -18.04
C MET A 563 8.12 -2.76 -17.60
N GLY A 564 9.09 -1.92 -17.25
CA GLY A 564 8.90 -0.50 -16.92
C GLY A 564 9.43 0.42 -18.04
N LEU A 565 8.63 1.39 -18.47
CA LEU A 565 8.94 2.35 -19.53
C LEU A 565 8.74 3.79 -19.09
#